data_b3f020c2d1b66d2f180fb1c599bffdad
#
_entry.id   b3f020c2d1b66d2f180fb1c599bffdad
#
_cell.length_a   1.000
_cell.length_b   1.000
_cell.length_c   1.000
_cell.angle_alpha   90.00
_cell.angle_beta   90.00
_cell.angle_gamma   90.00
#
_symmetry.space_group_name_H-M   'P 1'
#
loop_
_entity.id
_entity.type
_entity.pdbx_description
1 polymer ?
#
loop_
_entity_poly.entity_id
_entity_poly.type
_entity_poly.pdbx_seq_one_letter_code
_entity_poly.pdbx_strand_id
1 'polypeptide(L)'
;MEHNRLVTFDGTVNFRDIGGYENDEGKHVKWNKIYRSDSLSSLTKSDEEKLEKMKVTVDCDLRTSNEQLMAPDKKWSGVEVLDCHVYAEDSSGNFVNDSHKLYRFLHHIPKVNSYLGEIYQNVILSPASQKAFARVFASLLTLPENEALVYHCSAGKDR
;
A
#
# COMPACT_ATOMS: atom_id res chain seq x y z
N MET A 1 -11.48 -25.16 -4.91
CA MET A 1 -11.62 -24.06 -5.88
C MET A 1 -10.23 -23.45 -6.07
N GLU A 2 -9.84 -23.25 -7.31
CA GLU A 2 -8.58 -22.55 -7.61
C GLU A 2 -8.79 -21.07 -7.32
N HIS A 3 -8.04 -20.53 -6.38
CA HIS A 3 -8.10 -19.10 -6.04
C HIS A 3 -7.24 -18.32 -7.04
N ASN A 4 -7.85 -17.38 -7.76
CA ASN A 4 -7.08 -16.43 -8.56
C ASN A 4 -6.65 -15.26 -7.67
N ARG A 5 -5.35 -15.07 -7.51
CA ARG A 5 -4.78 -13.99 -6.72
C ARG A 5 -5.08 -12.61 -7.33
N LEU A 6 -4.97 -12.48 -8.64
CA LEU A 6 -5.22 -11.22 -9.34
C LEU A 6 -6.73 -10.95 -9.39
N VAL A 7 -7.13 -9.78 -8.94
CA VAL A 7 -8.50 -9.27 -9.03
C VAL A 7 -8.54 -8.17 -10.07
N THR A 8 -9.23 -8.40 -11.19
CA THR A 8 -9.28 -7.45 -12.31
C THR A 8 -10.22 -6.29 -11.98
N PHE A 9 -9.73 -5.07 -12.17
CA PHE A 9 -10.46 -3.82 -12.10
C PHE A 9 -10.22 -3.02 -13.39
N ASP A 10 -11.07 -2.03 -13.69
CA ASP A 10 -10.89 -1.16 -14.85
C ASP A 10 -9.91 -0.02 -14.53
N GLY A 11 -9.96 0.52 -13.31
CA GLY A 11 -9.19 1.68 -12.88
C GLY A 11 -7.89 1.39 -12.12
N THR A 12 -7.54 0.12 -11.91
CA THR A 12 -6.28 -0.30 -11.29
C THR A 12 -5.79 -1.59 -11.91
N VAL A 13 -4.48 -1.76 -12.04
CA VAL A 13 -3.89 -2.89 -12.78
C VAL A 13 -3.16 -3.91 -11.89
N ASN A 14 -2.92 -3.57 -10.62
CA ASN A 14 -2.10 -4.38 -9.73
C ASN A 14 -2.82 -4.78 -8.44
N PHE A 15 -4.15 -4.90 -8.49
CA PHE A 15 -4.96 -5.30 -7.35
C PHE A 15 -4.94 -6.82 -7.17
N ARG A 16 -4.56 -7.26 -5.98
CA ARG A 16 -4.37 -8.69 -5.70
C ARG A 16 -4.65 -9.06 -4.25
N ASP A 17 -5.18 -10.26 -4.06
CA ASP A 17 -5.34 -10.90 -2.76
C ASP A 17 -3.99 -11.46 -2.28
N ILE A 18 -3.63 -11.23 -1.03
CA ILE A 18 -2.43 -11.81 -0.42
C ILE A 18 -2.73 -13.07 0.41
N GLY A 19 -3.93 -13.64 0.28
CA GLY A 19 -4.30 -14.91 0.89
C GLY A 19 -3.46 -16.10 0.40
N GLY A 20 -3.51 -17.19 1.13
CA GLY A 20 -2.90 -18.46 0.76
C GLY A 20 -1.39 -18.59 0.98
N TYR A 21 -0.68 -17.55 1.39
CA TYR A 21 0.72 -17.69 1.80
C TYR A 21 0.81 -18.44 3.12
N GLU A 22 1.68 -19.44 3.17
CA GLU A 22 1.92 -20.27 4.35
C GLU A 22 3.02 -19.64 5.23
N ASN A 23 2.86 -19.74 6.54
CA ASN A 23 3.87 -19.37 7.51
C ASN A 23 4.65 -20.62 8.01
N ASP A 24 5.69 -20.41 8.84
CA ASP A 24 6.54 -21.48 9.36
C ASP A 24 5.79 -22.50 10.24
N GLU A 25 4.60 -22.18 10.71
CA GLU A 25 3.72 -23.06 11.49
C GLU A 25 2.71 -23.83 10.64
N GLY A 26 2.78 -23.75 9.30
CA GLY A 26 1.82 -24.37 8.38
C GLY A 26 0.46 -23.69 8.31
N LYS A 27 0.32 -22.48 8.88
CA LYS A 27 -0.91 -21.69 8.77
C LYS A 27 -0.87 -20.81 7.52
N HIS A 28 -2.03 -20.54 6.95
CA HIS A 28 -2.15 -19.73 5.75
C HIS A 28 -2.83 -18.40 6.02
N VAL A 29 -2.39 -17.35 5.32
CA VAL A 29 -3.11 -16.08 5.27
C VAL A 29 -4.50 -16.33 4.69
N LYS A 30 -5.55 -15.83 5.35
CA LYS A 30 -6.94 -15.99 4.90
C LYS A 30 -7.14 -15.32 3.55
N TRP A 31 -7.80 -15.99 2.62
CA TRP A 31 -8.27 -15.42 1.36
C TRP A 31 -9.40 -14.40 1.58
N ASN A 32 -9.52 -13.45 0.68
CA ASN A 32 -10.53 -12.38 0.70
C ASN A 32 -10.48 -11.51 1.96
N LYS A 33 -9.30 -11.35 2.55
CA LYS A 33 -9.12 -10.59 3.79
C LYS A 33 -8.21 -9.40 3.64
N ILE A 34 -7.12 -9.57 2.93
CA ILE A 34 -6.08 -8.55 2.77
C ILE A 34 -5.73 -8.45 1.29
N TYR A 35 -5.88 -7.24 0.76
CA TYR A 35 -5.55 -6.94 -0.61
C TYR A 35 -4.39 -5.95 -0.70
N ARG A 36 -3.65 -6.02 -1.78
CA ARG A 36 -2.62 -5.04 -2.13
C ARG A 36 -2.90 -4.48 -3.52
N SER A 37 -2.68 -3.17 -3.69
CA SER A 37 -2.95 -2.49 -4.96
C SER A 37 -1.89 -1.44 -5.31
N ASP A 38 -1.93 -0.98 -6.54
CA ASP A 38 -1.47 0.34 -6.96
C ASP A 38 -2.50 1.42 -6.59
N SER A 39 -2.31 2.67 -7.03
CA SER A 39 -3.19 3.80 -6.70
C SER A 39 -4.66 3.52 -7.02
N LEU A 40 -5.54 3.91 -6.11
CA LEU A 40 -7.00 3.78 -6.25
C LEU A 40 -7.66 5.05 -6.79
N SER A 41 -6.87 6.02 -7.25
CA SER A 41 -7.36 7.31 -7.75
C SER A 41 -8.15 7.23 -9.06
N SER A 42 -7.95 6.18 -9.84
CA SER A 42 -8.59 6.00 -11.15
C SER A 42 -9.74 4.98 -11.16
N LEU A 43 -10.18 4.50 -9.99
CA LEU A 43 -11.30 3.57 -9.91
C LEU A 43 -12.55 4.12 -10.61
N THR A 44 -13.23 3.24 -11.33
CA THR A 44 -14.52 3.52 -11.95
C THR A 44 -15.66 3.27 -10.95
N LYS A 45 -16.88 3.69 -11.29
CA LYS A 45 -18.06 3.37 -10.46
C LYS A 45 -18.30 1.86 -10.34
N SER A 46 -18.04 1.11 -11.41
CA SER A 46 -18.10 -0.36 -11.39
C SER A 46 -17.09 -0.97 -10.43
N ASP A 47 -15.89 -0.38 -10.36
CA ASP A 47 -14.84 -0.81 -9.45
C ASP A 47 -15.22 -0.53 -7.98
N GLU A 48 -15.76 0.66 -7.70
CA GLU A 48 -16.26 1.03 -6.37
C GLU A 48 -17.32 0.04 -5.88
N GLU A 49 -18.34 -0.26 -6.73
CA GLU A 49 -19.37 -1.25 -6.42
C GLU A 49 -18.80 -2.65 -6.20
N LYS A 50 -17.75 -3.01 -6.92
CA LYS A 50 -17.06 -4.29 -6.75
C LYS A 50 -16.36 -4.36 -5.40
N LEU A 51 -15.67 -3.30 -4.98
CA LEU A 51 -15.02 -3.20 -3.66
C LEU A 51 -16.05 -3.30 -2.52
N GLU A 52 -17.22 -2.67 -2.67
CA GLU A 52 -18.35 -2.80 -1.73
C GLU A 52 -18.81 -4.26 -1.61
N LYS A 53 -19.00 -4.95 -2.73
CA LYS A 53 -19.39 -6.38 -2.77
C LYS A 53 -18.35 -7.29 -2.14
N MET A 54 -17.06 -6.93 -2.32
CA MET A 54 -15.93 -7.63 -1.70
C MET A 54 -15.78 -7.31 -0.21
N LYS A 55 -16.59 -6.40 0.33
CA LYS A 55 -16.54 -5.95 1.74
C LYS A 55 -15.18 -5.35 2.11
N VAL A 56 -14.54 -4.66 1.19
CA VAL A 56 -13.33 -3.89 1.50
C VAL A 56 -13.79 -2.62 2.20
N THR A 57 -13.59 -2.55 3.52
CA THR A 57 -14.06 -1.45 4.37
C THR A 57 -12.94 -0.57 4.89
N VAL A 58 -11.69 -0.98 4.74
CA VAL A 58 -10.51 -0.21 5.14
C VAL A 58 -9.56 -0.07 3.96
N ASP A 59 -9.15 1.16 3.70
CA ASP A 59 -8.14 1.54 2.73
C ASP A 59 -6.94 2.17 3.45
N CYS A 60 -5.80 1.50 3.42
CA CYS A 60 -4.55 1.98 4.00
C CYS A 60 -3.66 2.57 2.92
N ASP A 61 -3.67 3.88 2.76
CA ASP A 61 -2.85 4.60 1.80
C ASP A 61 -1.44 4.84 2.35
N LEU A 62 -0.44 4.18 1.74
CA LEU A 62 0.97 4.30 2.12
C LEU A 62 1.70 5.46 1.44
N ARG A 63 1.01 6.21 0.58
CA ARG A 63 1.59 7.31 -0.20
C ARG A 63 1.84 8.53 0.69
N THR A 64 2.68 9.43 0.21
CA THR A 64 2.91 10.73 0.86
C THR A 64 1.68 11.64 0.72
N SER A 65 1.56 12.64 1.60
CA SER A 65 0.49 13.64 1.55
C SER A 65 0.42 14.35 0.20
N ASN A 66 1.57 14.63 -0.43
CA ASN A 66 1.59 15.25 -1.74
C ASN A 66 1.09 14.31 -2.85
N GLU A 67 1.45 13.03 -2.82
CA GLU A 67 0.92 12.03 -3.76
C GLU A 67 -0.61 11.88 -3.64
N GLN A 68 -1.13 11.89 -2.41
CA GLN A 68 -2.57 11.84 -2.13
C GLN A 68 -3.28 13.10 -2.65
N LEU A 69 -2.69 14.28 -2.46
CA LEU A 69 -3.25 15.54 -2.94
C LEU A 69 -3.31 15.59 -4.47
N MET A 70 -2.26 15.12 -5.15
CA MET A 70 -2.17 15.14 -6.61
C MET A 70 -3.07 14.09 -7.28
N ALA A 71 -3.30 12.98 -6.63
CA ALA A 71 -4.13 11.88 -7.13
C ALA A 71 -4.94 11.24 -5.99
N PRO A 72 -5.98 11.93 -5.50
CA PRO A 72 -6.79 11.44 -4.37
C PRO A 72 -7.52 10.15 -4.75
N ASP A 73 -7.57 9.19 -3.82
CA ASP A 73 -8.28 7.95 -4.05
C ASP A 73 -9.79 8.15 -4.17
N LYS A 74 -10.41 7.32 -4.98
CA LYS A 74 -11.85 7.20 -5.05
C LYS A 74 -12.36 6.50 -3.78
N LYS A 75 -13.49 6.98 -3.28
CA LYS A 75 -14.12 6.42 -2.08
C LYS A 75 -15.39 5.69 -2.47
N TRP A 76 -15.58 4.52 -1.91
CA TRP A 76 -16.80 3.73 -2.04
C TRP A 76 -17.57 3.69 -0.72
N SER A 77 -18.80 3.22 -0.75
CA SER A 77 -19.66 3.20 0.43
C SER A 77 -19.08 2.31 1.53
N GLY A 78 -19.01 2.86 2.74
CA GLY A 78 -18.53 2.14 3.92
C GLY A 78 -17.01 2.03 4.05
N VAL A 79 -16.22 2.68 3.18
CA VAL A 79 -14.76 2.68 3.32
C VAL A 79 -14.28 3.71 4.33
N GLU A 80 -13.38 3.29 5.22
CA GLU A 80 -12.53 4.15 6.04
C GLU A 80 -11.16 4.25 5.39
N VAL A 81 -10.72 5.49 5.08
CA VAL A 81 -9.37 5.73 4.52
C VAL A 81 -8.44 6.12 5.65
N LEU A 82 -7.32 5.40 5.74
CA LEU A 82 -6.28 5.60 6.75
C LEU A 82 -5.00 6.09 6.09
N ASP A 83 -4.57 7.29 6.47
CA ASP A 83 -3.27 7.82 6.06
C ASP A 83 -2.16 7.07 6.77
N CYS A 84 -1.44 6.24 6.02
CA CYS A 84 -0.35 5.38 6.51
C CYS A 84 0.95 5.73 5.79
N HIS A 85 1.39 6.98 5.86
CA HIS A 85 2.57 7.49 5.14
C HIS A 85 3.84 6.75 5.53
N VAL A 86 4.40 6.00 4.59
CA VAL A 86 5.56 5.12 4.84
C VAL A 86 6.88 5.89 4.89
N TYR A 87 6.94 7.10 4.36
CA TYR A 87 8.13 7.92 4.41
C TYR A 87 7.98 9.10 5.36
N ALA A 88 9.10 9.62 5.87
CA ALA A 88 9.10 10.94 6.46
C ALA A 88 8.82 11.99 5.38
N GLU A 89 8.02 12.99 5.72
CA GLU A 89 7.63 14.08 4.83
C GLU A 89 8.19 15.42 5.30
N ASP A 90 8.47 16.32 4.35
CA ASP A 90 8.74 17.71 4.65
C ASP A 90 7.44 18.49 4.93
N SER A 91 7.56 19.78 5.24
CA SER A 91 6.41 20.67 5.50
C SER A 91 5.44 20.81 4.31
N SER A 92 5.84 20.37 3.13
CA SER A 92 5.03 20.38 1.90
C SER A 92 4.42 19.01 1.57
N GLY A 93 4.59 18.00 2.44
CA GLY A 93 4.09 16.66 2.25
C GLY A 93 4.85 15.85 1.18
N ASN A 94 6.07 16.25 0.85
CA ASN A 94 6.92 15.51 -0.07
C ASN A 94 7.81 14.56 0.71
N PHE A 95 8.14 13.45 0.06
CA PHE A 95 9.12 12.51 0.58
C PHE A 95 10.46 13.21 0.86
N VAL A 96 10.90 13.14 2.11
CA VAL A 96 12.23 13.60 2.50
C VAL A 96 13.24 12.55 2.06
N ASN A 97 13.64 12.64 0.81
CA ASN A 97 14.85 11.99 0.36
C ASN A 97 15.97 13.03 0.33
N ASP A 98 17.10 12.70 0.90
CA ASP A 98 18.29 13.56 0.81
C ASP A 98 18.62 13.78 -0.68
N SER A 99 18.27 14.97 -1.20
CA SER A 99 18.51 15.34 -2.59
C SER A 99 19.99 15.22 -2.98
N HIS A 100 20.90 15.36 -2.01
CA HIS A 100 22.31 15.08 -2.20
C HIS A 100 22.60 13.59 -2.46
N LYS A 101 21.85 12.68 -1.86
CA LYS A 101 21.97 11.24 -2.13
C LYS A 101 21.46 10.90 -3.54
N LEU A 102 20.32 11.48 -3.95
CA LEU A 102 19.80 11.30 -5.30
C LEU A 102 20.75 11.86 -6.36
N TYR A 103 21.33 13.05 -6.12
CA TYR A 103 22.33 13.64 -7.01
C TYR A 103 23.59 12.76 -7.12
N ARG A 104 24.12 12.23 -6.01
CA ARG A 104 25.25 11.28 -6.01
C ARG A 104 24.89 9.98 -6.73
N PHE A 105 23.67 9.49 -6.59
CA PHE A 105 23.18 8.30 -7.28
C PHE A 105 23.22 8.48 -8.79
N LEU A 106 22.70 9.58 -9.30
CA LEU A 106 22.64 9.86 -10.74
C LEU A 106 24.04 10.01 -11.37
N HIS A 107 25.04 10.38 -10.58
CA HIS A 107 26.42 10.60 -11.05
C HIS A 107 27.40 9.45 -10.74
N HIS A 108 26.99 8.42 -9.95
CA HIS A 108 27.86 7.31 -9.54
C HIS A 108 27.15 5.95 -9.64
N ILE A 109 26.82 5.55 -10.86
CA ILE A 109 26.11 4.30 -11.21
C ILE A 109 26.67 3.00 -10.57
N PRO A 110 27.97 2.83 -10.20
CA PRO A 110 28.43 1.57 -9.60
C PRO A 110 27.81 1.20 -8.25
N LYS A 111 27.04 2.09 -7.62
CA LYS A 111 26.42 1.88 -6.28
C LYS A 111 24.90 1.76 -6.28
N VAL A 112 24.27 1.42 -7.40
CA VAL A 112 22.81 1.27 -7.52
C VAL A 112 22.24 0.35 -6.43
N ASN A 113 22.85 -0.81 -6.20
CA ASN A 113 22.37 -1.79 -5.22
C ASN A 113 22.43 -1.26 -3.77
N SER A 114 23.44 -0.45 -3.42
CA SER A 114 23.52 0.12 -2.07
C SER A 114 22.48 1.20 -1.84
N TYR A 115 22.19 2.03 -2.85
CA TYR A 115 21.17 3.07 -2.77
C TYR A 115 19.76 2.49 -2.67
N LEU A 116 19.43 1.51 -3.50
CA LEU A 116 18.14 0.79 -3.39
C LEU A 116 18.00 0.09 -2.03
N GLY A 117 19.07 -0.52 -1.53
CA GLY A 117 19.10 -1.11 -0.20
C GLY A 117 18.80 -0.10 0.90
N GLU A 118 19.39 1.11 0.84
CA GLU A 118 19.10 2.19 1.79
C GLU A 118 17.63 2.65 1.71
N ILE A 119 17.07 2.76 0.50
CA ILE A 119 15.64 3.10 0.33
C ILE A 119 14.76 2.05 1.01
N TYR A 120 14.96 0.76 0.73
CA TYR A 120 14.18 -0.31 1.33
C TYR A 120 14.36 -0.40 2.86
N GLN A 121 15.58 -0.15 3.36
CA GLN A 121 15.81 -0.05 4.81
C GLN A 121 14.99 1.11 5.41
N ASN A 122 14.96 2.27 4.78
CA ASN A 122 14.17 3.41 5.24
C ASN A 122 12.66 3.13 5.20
N VAL A 123 12.18 2.43 4.17
CA VAL A 123 10.78 1.97 4.08
C VAL A 123 10.37 1.12 5.28
N ILE A 124 11.30 0.36 5.87
CA ILE A 124 10.99 -0.55 6.97
C ILE A 124 11.40 0.03 8.33
N LEU A 125 12.59 0.65 8.40
CA LEU A 125 13.24 0.98 9.68
C LEU A 125 13.01 2.42 10.13
N SER A 126 12.54 3.33 9.26
CA SER A 126 12.29 4.70 9.70
C SER A 126 11.14 4.74 10.73
N PRO A 127 11.21 5.65 11.72
CA PRO A 127 10.13 5.78 12.71
C PRO A 127 8.76 6.09 12.08
N ALA A 128 8.73 6.86 10.99
CA ALA A 128 7.51 7.15 10.26
C ALA A 128 6.90 5.87 9.64
N SER A 129 7.74 5.07 8.95
CA SER A 129 7.31 3.80 8.36
C SER A 129 6.85 2.79 9.39
N GLN A 130 7.57 2.66 10.50
CA GLN A 130 7.16 1.75 11.59
C GLN A 130 5.80 2.14 12.17
N LYS A 131 5.55 3.44 12.35
CA LYS A 131 4.24 3.94 12.80
C LYS A 131 3.14 3.66 11.77
N ALA A 132 3.42 3.86 10.48
CA ALA A 132 2.49 3.58 9.39
C ALA A 132 2.12 2.09 9.35
N PHE A 133 3.11 1.20 9.35
CA PHE A 133 2.85 -0.24 9.35
C PHE A 133 2.16 -0.71 10.65
N ALA A 134 2.52 -0.18 11.80
CA ALA A 134 1.82 -0.47 13.05
C ALA A 134 0.32 -0.11 12.95
N ARG A 135 -0.03 0.98 12.27
CA ARG A 135 -1.43 1.36 12.00
C ARG A 135 -2.13 0.36 11.10
N VAL A 136 -1.49 -0.10 10.02
CA VAL A 136 -2.03 -1.16 9.14
C VAL A 136 -2.30 -2.45 9.94
N PHE A 137 -1.34 -2.90 10.74
CA PHE A 137 -1.51 -4.10 11.56
C PHE A 137 -2.59 -3.92 12.64
N ALA A 138 -2.67 -2.76 13.28
CA ALA A 138 -3.73 -2.47 14.25
C ALA A 138 -5.12 -2.56 13.60
N SER A 139 -5.28 -2.03 12.39
CA SER A 139 -6.52 -2.14 11.63
C SER A 139 -6.87 -3.59 11.29
N LEU A 140 -5.88 -4.41 10.92
CA LEU A 140 -6.10 -5.84 10.66
C LEU A 140 -6.55 -6.62 11.90
N LEU A 141 -6.03 -6.26 13.08
CA LEU A 141 -6.39 -6.93 14.34
C LEU A 141 -7.83 -6.62 14.78
N THR A 142 -8.36 -5.47 14.40
CA THR A 142 -9.71 -5.02 14.74
C THR A 142 -10.73 -5.23 13.62
N LEU A 143 -10.28 -5.66 12.44
CA LEU A 143 -11.10 -5.84 11.25
C LEU A 143 -12.13 -6.97 11.47
N PRO A 144 -13.44 -6.70 11.30
CA PRO A 144 -14.48 -7.73 11.41
C PRO A 144 -14.23 -8.92 10.49
N GLU A 145 -14.69 -10.12 10.87
CA GLU A 145 -14.35 -11.34 10.16
C GLU A 145 -14.89 -11.38 8.72
N ASN A 146 -16.00 -10.72 8.46
CA ASN A 146 -16.64 -10.62 7.14
C ASN A 146 -16.17 -9.42 6.31
N GLU A 147 -15.19 -8.64 6.78
CA GLU A 147 -14.67 -7.47 6.11
C GLU A 147 -13.23 -7.68 5.63
N ALA A 148 -12.79 -6.84 4.72
CA ALA A 148 -11.46 -6.88 4.13
C ALA A 148 -10.79 -5.50 4.15
N LEU A 149 -9.48 -5.51 4.08
CA LEU A 149 -8.62 -4.33 4.01
C LEU A 149 -7.82 -4.35 2.71
N VAL A 150 -7.67 -3.20 2.06
CA VAL A 150 -6.66 -2.96 1.03
C VAL A 150 -5.56 -2.05 1.58
N TYR A 151 -4.31 -2.37 1.28
CA TYR A 151 -3.20 -1.43 1.45
C TYR A 151 -2.53 -1.19 0.11
N HIS A 152 -2.18 0.06 -0.16
CA HIS A 152 -1.66 0.41 -1.47
C HIS A 152 -0.61 1.53 -1.42
N CYS A 153 0.07 1.71 -2.54
CA CYS A 153 0.90 2.88 -2.82
C CYS A 153 0.67 3.32 -4.27
N SER A 154 1.57 4.08 -4.86
CA SER A 154 1.40 4.55 -6.24
C SER A 154 1.47 3.43 -7.28
N ALA A 155 2.41 2.49 -7.14
CA ALA A 155 2.60 1.37 -8.07
C ALA A 155 2.22 -0.01 -7.49
N GLY A 156 1.93 -0.09 -6.19
CA GLY A 156 1.63 -1.34 -5.51
C GLY A 156 2.80 -2.32 -5.47
N LYS A 157 4.03 -1.81 -5.50
CA LYS A 157 5.25 -2.63 -5.63
C LYS A 157 6.16 -2.51 -4.41
N ASP A 158 6.69 -1.33 -4.13
CA ASP A 158 7.85 -1.18 -3.23
C ASP A 158 7.46 -0.82 -1.79
N ARG A 159 6.40 -0.02 -1.58
CA ARG A 159 5.87 0.36 -0.25
C ARG A 159 4.85 -0.59 0.27
#